data_f03967ea46a18dd0b934fb568f0c9841
#
_entry.id   f03967ea46a18dd0b934fb568f0c9841
#
_cell.length_a   1.000
_cell.length_b   1.000
_cell.length_c   1.000
_cell.angle_alpha   90.00
_cell.angle_beta   90.00
_cell.angle_gamma   90.00
#
_symmetry.space_group_name_H-M   'P 1'
#
loop_
_entity.id
_entity.type
_entity.pdbx_description
1 polymer ?
#
loop_
_entity_poly.entity_id
_entity_poly.type
_entity_poly.pdbx_seq_one_letter_code
_entity_poly.pdbx_strand_id
1 'polypeptide(L)'
;MRLLPTTLKTITITNDVGDNAQHIMTEDMIQAVNAALAIGRPLLVRGEPGIGKSQLAKAVAKQLGRVFLHFVTDAKTESRDLLWHFDAVARLAEAQITRASQEKTPKGDPLAISKFIVPGCLWWALNWETAQKQAEQCKRTAPPIAEGCSPKNGAVLLIDEIDKADSDVPNGLLEPLGSGHFHPHGLDAAVTAQGVKPLVIITTNEERSLPDAFVRRCLLLHLTFPQEQQRQQAFLVERAQLNFPALELDVLESAAEMLIEDRSFAHSNNLYPLPGQAEYFDLLRGVQRLSQQTGTSAHEYIQQLRRYTYQKHADFHNNG
;
A
#
# COMPACT_ATOMS: atom_id res chain seq x y z
N MET A 1 -19.10 0.56 -15.12
CA MET A 1 -17.76 0.21 -14.56
C MET A 1 -16.71 0.88 -15.40
N ARG A 2 -15.79 1.67 -14.79
CA ARG A 2 -14.67 2.31 -15.51
C ARG A 2 -13.46 1.38 -15.48
N LEU A 3 -12.85 1.11 -16.64
CA LEU A 3 -11.64 0.32 -16.80
C LEU A 3 -10.44 1.23 -17.06
N LEU A 4 -9.23 0.71 -16.85
CA LEU A 4 -7.99 1.37 -17.25
C LEU A 4 -7.83 1.28 -18.77
N PRO A 5 -7.42 2.39 -19.45
CA PRO A 5 -7.11 2.35 -20.87
C PRO A 5 -5.89 1.47 -21.13
N THR A 6 -5.93 0.67 -22.19
CA THR A 6 -4.78 -0.19 -22.60
C THR A 6 -3.58 0.63 -23.09
N THR A 7 -3.80 1.88 -23.46
CA THR A 7 -2.74 2.82 -23.89
C THR A 7 -2.07 3.56 -22.75
N LEU A 8 -2.49 3.31 -21.48
CA LEU A 8 -1.96 3.97 -20.30
C LEU A 8 -0.50 3.52 -20.06
N LYS A 9 0.43 4.48 -20.05
CA LYS A 9 1.86 4.17 -19.82
C LYS A 9 2.34 4.59 -18.44
N THR A 10 1.98 5.80 -18.01
CA THR A 10 2.44 6.37 -16.74
C THR A 10 1.33 7.07 -15.98
N ILE A 11 1.42 7.06 -14.67
CA ILE A 11 0.51 7.79 -13.77
C ILE A 11 1.34 8.53 -12.73
N THR A 12 1.10 9.83 -12.58
CA THR A 12 1.71 10.63 -11.51
C THR A 12 1.02 10.31 -10.18
N ILE A 13 1.77 9.90 -9.19
CA ILE A 13 1.30 9.66 -7.82
C ILE A 13 2.09 10.51 -6.82
N THR A 14 1.59 10.65 -5.60
CA THR A 14 2.39 11.15 -4.48
C THR A 14 3.03 9.95 -3.78
N ASN A 15 4.37 9.95 -3.69
CA ASN A 15 5.11 8.90 -2.99
C ASN A 15 5.00 9.05 -1.46
N ASP A 16 5.61 8.12 -0.71
CA ASP A 16 5.55 8.10 0.75
C ASP A 16 6.31 9.27 1.41
N VAL A 17 7.18 9.94 0.65
CA VAL A 17 7.94 11.13 1.08
C VAL A 17 7.22 12.44 0.76
N GLY A 18 6.06 12.37 0.08
CA GLY A 18 5.27 13.53 -0.29
C GLY A 18 5.64 14.14 -1.66
N ASP A 19 6.62 13.58 -2.37
CA ASP A 19 7.03 14.06 -3.70
C ASP A 19 6.13 13.46 -4.79
N ASN A 20 5.99 14.17 -5.91
CA ASN A 20 5.37 13.62 -7.10
C ASN A 20 6.28 12.56 -7.73
N ALA A 21 5.76 11.37 -7.96
CA ALA A 21 6.46 10.27 -8.60
C ALA A 21 5.65 9.74 -9.80
N GLN A 22 6.37 9.25 -10.81
CA GLN A 22 5.76 8.63 -11.99
C GLN A 22 5.76 7.11 -11.81
N HIS A 23 4.59 6.49 -11.83
CA HIS A 23 4.44 5.05 -11.83
C HIS A 23 4.22 4.55 -13.25
N ILE A 24 5.07 3.61 -13.71
CA ILE A 24 4.93 2.99 -15.03
C ILE A 24 3.92 1.86 -14.94
N MET A 25 2.91 1.90 -15.80
CA MET A 25 1.90 0.86 -15.94
C MET A 25 2.29 -0.09 -17.07
N THR A 26 2.61 -1.33 -16.74
CA THR A 26 2.82 -2.38 -17.75
C THR A 26 1.49 -2.91 -18.26
N GLU A 27 1.51 -3.57 -19.42
CA GLU A 27 0.33 -4.20 -19.99
C GLU A 27 -0.28 -5.23 -19.03
N ASP A 28 0.56 -6.06 -18.40
CA ASP A 28 0.12 -7.05 -17.40
C ASP A 28 -0.57 -6.43 -16.21
N MET A 29 -0.05 -5.29 -15.70
CA MET A 29 -0.69 -4.55 -14.61
C MET A 29 -2.09 -4.06 -15.02
N ILE A 30 -2.22 -3.50 -16.23
CA ILE A 30 -3.50 -2.99 -16.75
C ILE A 30 -4.49 -4.13 -16.92
N GLN A 31 -4.06 -5.24 -17.52
CA GLN A 31 -4.89 -6.42 -17.76
C GLN A 31 -5.35 -7.04 -16.43
N ALA A 32 -4.44 -7.22 -15.46
CA ALA A 32 -4.76 -7.78 -14.15
C ALA A 32 -5.76 -6.91 -13.37
N VAL A 33 -5.55 -5.59 -13.36
CA VAL A 33 -6.47 -4.63 -12.71
C VAL A 33 -7.84 -4.65 -13.39
N ASN A 34 -7.88 -4.62 -14.72
CA ASN A 34 -9.13 -4.67 -15.47
C ASN A 34 -9.87 -5.99 -15.26
N ALA A 35 -9.16 -7.12 -15.19
CA ALA A 35 -9.74 -8.42 -14.85
C ALA A 35 -10.32 -8.41 -13.43
N ALA A 36 -9.59 -7.85 -12.44
CA ALA A 36 -10.07 -7.74 -11.06
C ALA A 36 -11.34 -6.90 -10.96
N LEU A 37 -11.40 -5.78 -11.68
CA LEU A 37 -12.59 -4.93 -11.77
C LEU A 37 -13.77 -5.65 -12.42
N ALA A 38 -13.53 -6.38 -13.52
CA ALA A 38 -14.57 -7.06 -14.28
C ALA A 38 -15.16 -8.28 -13.54
N ILE A 39 -14.29 -9.09 -12.92
CA ILE A 39 -14.68 -10.31 -12.19
C ILE A 39 -15.17 -9.94 -10.78
N GLY A 40 -14.69 -8.83 -10.23
CA GLY A 40 -15.02 -8.38 -8.88
C GLY A 40 -14.34 -9.22 -7.80
N ARG A 41 -13.14 -9.73 -8.05
CA ARG A 41 -12.30 -10.45 -7.08
C ARG A 41 -11.11 -9.60 -6.65
N PRO A 42 -10.55 -9.81 -5.45
CA PRO A 42 -9.32 -9.17 -5.02
C PRO A 42 -8.17 -9.50 -5.97
N LEU A 43 -7.25 -8.54 -6.16
CA LEU A 43 -6.00 -8.71 -6.88
C LEU A 43 -4.86 -8.90 -5.88
N LEU A 44 -4.29 -10.11 -5.81
CA LEU A 44 -3.10 -10.41 -5.03
C LEU A 44 -1.86 -10.10 -5.86
N VAL A 45 -1.08 -9.12 -5.41
CA VAL A 45 0.15 -8.67 -6.08
C VAL A 45 1.35 -9.22 -5.32
N ARG A 46 2.10 -10.08 -5.98
CA ARG A 46 3.33 -10.71 -5.48
C ARG A 46 4.55 -10.02 -6.06
N GLY A 47 5.65 -10.04 -5.36
CA GLY A 47 6.93 -9.56 -5.85
C GLY A 47 7.85 -9.10 -4.74
N GLU A 48 9.10 -8.86 -5.10
CA GLU A 48 10.12 -8.41 -4.16
C GLU A 48 9.76 -7.08 -3.47
N PRO A 49 10.26 -6.83 -2.26
CA PRO A 49 10.14 -5.52 -1.61
C PRO A 49 10.64 -4.40 -2.54
N GLY A 50 9.96 -3.26 -2.51
CA GLY A 50 10.38 -2.07 -3.26
C GLY A 50 10.12 -2.06 -4.76
N ILE A 51 9.49 -3.11 -5.35
CA ILE A 51 9.20 -3.17 -6.80
C ILE A 51 8.01 -2.31 -7.25
N GLY A 52 7.31 -1.67 -6.31
CA GLY A 52 6.21 -0.75 -6.63
C GLY A 52 4.81 -1.33 -6.44
N LYS A 53 4.64 -2.43 -5.69
CA LYS A 53 3.32 -3.07 -5.42
C LYS A 53 2.29 -2.08 -4.83
N SER A 54 2.65 -1.38 -3.77
CA SER A 54 1.76 -0.41 -3.09
C SER A 54 1.51 0.83 -3.95
N GLN A 55 2.50 1.23 -4.77
CA GLN A 55 2.36 2.34 -5.72
C GLN A 55 1.34 2.03 -6.82
N LEU A 56 1.25 0.78 -7.27
CA LEU A 56 0.23 0.34 -8.22
C LEU A 56 -1.18 0.68 -7.71
N ALA A 57 -1.49 0.39 -6.44
CA ALA A 57 -2.80 0.67 -5.86
C ALA A 57 -3.12 2.17 -5.81
N LYS A 58 -2.13 3.02 -5.43
CA LYS A 58 -2.26 4.48 -5.46
C LYS A 58 -2.50 5.01 -6.88
N ALA A 59 -1.74 4.49 -7.85
CA ALA A 59 -1.86 4.88 -9.25
C ALA A 59 -3.23 4.52 -9.82
N VAL A 60 -3.70 3.31 -9.56
CA VAL A 60 -5.03 2.84 -10.00
C VAL A 60 -6.15 3.65 -9.36
N ALA A 61 -6.06 3.97 -8.07
CA ALA A 61 -7.06 4.80 -7.39
C ALA A 61 -7.19 6.17 -8.05
N LYS A 62 -6.06 6.85 -8.29
CA LYS A 62 -6.01 8.15 -8.96
C LYS A 62 -6.58 8.09 -10.37
N GLN A 63 -6.16 7.11 -11.19
CA GLN A 63 -6.61 6.97 -12.58
C GLN A 63 -8.12 6.71 -12.69
N LEU A 64 -8.67 5.94 -11.75
CA LEU A 64 -10.11 5.65 -11.71
C LEU A 64 -10.93 6.76 -11.02
N GLY A 65 -10.29 7.74 -10.38
CA GLY A 65 -10.94 8.77 -9.56
C GLY A 65 -11.62 8.20 -8.32
N ARG A 66 -11.12 7.08 -7.79
CA ARG A 66 -11.63 6.37 -6.61
C ARG A 66 -10.92 6.81 -5.34
N VAL A 67 -11.59 6.70 -4.22
CA VAL A 67 -10.94 6.93 -2.92
C VAL A 67 -9.88 5.85 -2.68
N PHE A 68 -8.69 6.27 -2.27
CA PHE A 68 -7.63 5.35 -1.87
C PHE A 68 -7.70 5.11 -0.36
N LEU A 69 -7.81 3.84 0.01
CA LEU A 69 -7.77 3.38 1.40
C LEU A 69 -6.58 2.44 1.57
N HIS A 70 -5.85 2.59 2.66
CA HIS A 70 -4.62 1.82 2.91
C HIS A 70 -4.66 1.21 4.31
N PHE A 71 -4.37 -0.07 4.38
CA PHE A 71 -4.20 -0.83 5.62
C PHE A 71 -2.91 -1.65 5.52
N VAL A 72 -1.99 -1.43 6.46
CA VAL A 72 -0.75 -2.22 6.57
C VAL A 72 -0.97 -3.29 7.62
N THR A 73 -0.73 -4.55 7.28
CA THR A 73 -0.86 -5.64 8.22
C THR A 73 0.44 -5.83 9.01
N ASP A 74 0.30 -6.28 10.24
CA ASP A 74 1.39 -6.69 11.11
C ASP A 74 1.05 -7.99 11.85
N ALA A 75 1.96 -8.47 12.69
CA ALA A 75 1.78 -9.71 13.45
C ALA A 75 0.67 -9.66 14.51
N LYS A 76 0.13 -8.48 14.83
CA LYS A 76 -0.95 -8.28 15.80
C LYS A 76 -2.30 -8.01 15.14
N THR A 77 -2.30 -7.86 13.82
CA THR A 77 -3.50 -7.57 13.04
C THR A 77 -4.49 -8.71 13.17
N GLU A 78 -5.74 -8.39 13.49
CA GLU A 78 -6.87 -9.31 13.43
C GLU A 78 -7.74 -9.00 12.20
N SER A 79 -8.44 -10.01 11.64
CA SER A 79 -9.31 -9.82 10.47
C SER A 79 -10.40 -8.76 10.69
N ARG A 80 -10.88 -8.62 11.94
CA ARG A 80 -11.88 -7.61 12.29
C ARG A 80 -11.36 -6.18 12.21
N ASP A 81 -10.04 -5.93 12.34
CA ASP A 81 -9.48 -4.57 12.32
C ASP A 81 -9.68 -3.88 10.97
N LEU A 82 -9.73 -4.68 9.89
CA LEU A 82 -10.08 -4.18 8.57
C LEU A 82 -11.57 -3.83 8.46
N LEU A 83 -12.41 -4.49 9.26
CA LEU A 83 -13.87 -4.33 9.24
C LEU A 83 -14.31 -3.23 10.20
N TRP A 84 -13.96 -3.36 11.46
CA TRP A 84 -14.29 -2.43 12.55
C TRP A 84 -13.42 -2.73 13.77
N HIS A 85 -13.28 -1.76 14.66
CA HIS A 85 -12.68 -1.97 15.98
C HIS A 85 -13.50 -1.32 17.06
N PHE A 86 -13.42 -1.87 18.28
CA PHE A 86 -14.09 -1.31 19.45
C PHE A 86 -13.14 -0.44 20.24
N ASP A 87 -13.46 0.85 20.38
CA ASP A 87 -12.67 1.82 21.14
C ASP A 87 -12.99 1.74 22.63
N ALA A 88 -12.42 0.74 23.32
CA ALA A 88 -12.61 0.52 24.75
C ALA A 88 -12.06 1.68 25.58
N VAL A 89 -10.99 2.33 25.13
CA VAL A 89 -10.34 3.45 25.82
C VAL A 89 -11.26 4.68 25.82
N ALA A 90 -11.82 5.02 24.65
CA ALA A 90 -12.78 6.11 24.55
C ALA A 90 -14.03 5.84 25.40
N ARG A 91 -14.53 4.59 25.43
CA ARG A 91 -15.67 4.21 26.27
C ARG A 91 -15.37 4.35 27.77
N LEU A 92 -14.17 3.96 28.20
CA LEU A 92 -13.75 4.11 29.59
C LEU A 92 -13.62 5.58 29.97
N ALA A 93 -13.05 6.42 29.11
CA ALA A 93 -12.95 7.85 29.32
C ALA A 93 -14.34 8.50 29.44
N GLU A 94 -15.29 8.16 28.56
CA GLU A 94 -16.67 8.65 28.62
C GLU A 94 -17.38 8.21 29.90
N ALA A 95 -17.13 6.99 30.38
CA ALA A 95 -17.68 6.50 31.66
C ALA A 95 -17.15 7.30 32.87
N GLN A 96 -15.89 7.71 32.86
CA GLN A 96 -15.31 8.53 33.92
C GLN A 96 -15.89 9.95 33.90
N ILE A 97 -16.03 10.56 32.72
CA ILE A 97 -16.63 11.87 32.52
C ILE A 97 -18.09 11.86 32.99
N THR A 98 -18.87 10.86 32.61
CA THR A 98 -20.28 10.71 32.98
C THR A 98 -20.46 10.55 34.49
N ARG A 99 -19.54 9.86 35.17
CA ARG A 99 -19.56 9.73 36.64
C ARG A 99 -19.19 11.03 37.36
N ALA A 100 -18.30 11.82 36.75
CA ALA A 100 -17.86 13.10 37.36
C ALA A 100 -18.88 14.23 37.13
N SER A 101 -19.62 14.21 36.05
CA SER A 101 -20.69 15.16 35.75
C SER A 101 -21.95 14.75 36.52
N GLN A 102 -22.34 15.52 37.58
CA GLN A 102 -23.62 15.35 38.29
C GLN A 102 -24.82 15.79 37.45
N GLU A 103 -24.66 16.05 36.17
CA GLU A 103 -25.74 16.51 35.29
C GLU A 103 -26.67 15.37 34.86
N LYS A 104 -27.95 15.73 34.75
CA LYS A 104 -29.05 14.88 34.28
C LYS A 104 -28.65 14.22 32.95
N THR A 105 -28.80 12.89 32.89
CA THR A 105 -28.54 12.03 31.74
C THR A 105 -28.88 12.69 30.39
N PRO A 106 -27.90 12.78 29.48
CA PRO A 106 -28.14 13.18 28.08
C PRO A 106 -29.20 12.28 27.45
N LYS A 107 -29.96 12.79 26.50
CA LYS A 107 -30.89 11.94 25.71
C LYS A 107 -30.14 10.74 25.13
N GLY A 108 -30.40 9.54 25.65
CA GLY A 108 -29.79 8.26 25.24
C GLY A 108 -28.63 7.82 26.16
N ASP A 109 -28.26 6.53 26.04
CA ASP A 109 -27.14 5.97 26.81
C ASP A 109 -25.80 6.50 26.26
N PRO A 110 -25.02 7.28 27.04
CA PRO A 110 -23.70 7.77 26.62
C PRO A 110 -22.69 6.63 26.44
N LEU A 111 -22.90 5.49 27.07
CA LEU A 111 -22.02 4.32 27.07
C LEU A 111 -22.50 3.21 26.11
N ALA A 112 -23.51 3.49 25.29
CA ALA A 112 -23.98 2.53 24.28
C ALA A 112 -22.81 2.03 23.41
N ILE A 113 -22.70 0.72 23.23
CA ILE A 113 -21.59 0.07 22.50
C ILE A 113 -21.46 0.66 21.09
N SER A 114 -22.60 0.94 20.43
CA SER A 114 -22.62 1.51 19.08
C SER A 114 -21.85 2.82 18.92
N LYS A 115 -21.67 3.61 19.99
CA LYS A 115 -20.91 4.86 19.95
C LYS A 115 -19.38 4.68 19.97
N PHE A 116 -18.91 3.46 20.13
CA PHE A 116 -17.48 3.13 20.25
C PHE A 116 -17.04 2.09 19.21
N ILE A 117 -17.89 1.76 18.23
CA ILE A 117 -17.55 0.90 17.09
C ILE A 117 -17.06 1.79 15.96
N VAL A 118 -15.77 1.78 15.72
CA VAL A 118 -15.12 2.61 14.70
C VAL A 118 -15.00 1.82 13.40
N PRO A 119 -15.44 2.37 12.24
CA PRO A 119 -15.33 1.72 10.96
C PRO A 119 -13.88 1.46 10.54
N GLY A 120 -13.56 0.23 10.12
CA GLY A 120 -12.30 -0.14 9.49
C GLY A 120 -12.30 0.17 7.98
N CYS A 121 -11.12 -0.01 7.35
CA CYS A 121 -10.91 0.35 5.94
C CYS A 121 -11.85 -0.40 4.99
N LEU A 122 -12.18 -1.68 5.27
CA LEU A 122 -13.07 -2.45 4.43
C LEU A 122 -14.53 -1.98 4.55
N TRP A 123 -14.97 -1.51 5.72
CA TRP A 123 -16.28 -0.88 5.85
C TRP A 123 -16.39 0.37 4.96
N TRP A 124 -15.41 1.26 5.04
CA TRP A 124 -15.35 2.44 4.19
C TRP A 124 -15.36 2.09 2.69
N ALA A 125 -14.65 1.01 2.33
CA ALA A 125 -14.60 0.55 0.94
C ALA A 125 -15.94 -0.03 0.45
N LEU A 126 -16.65 -0.79 1.30
CA LEU A 126 -17.91 -1.44 0.95
C LEU A 126 -19.11 -0.48 0.98
N ASN A 127 -19.17 0.39 2.00
CA ASN A 127 -20.32 1.28 2.19
C ASN A 127 -19.87 2.59 2.87
N TRP A 128 -19.51 3.56 2.06
CA TRP A 128 -19.02 4.85 2.54
C TRP A 128 -20.06 5.59 3.39
N GLU A 129 -21.34 5.56 2.99
CA GLU A 129 -22.39 6.31 3.67
C GLU A 129 -22.62 5.81 5.10
N THR A 130 -22.72 4.48 5.29
CA THR A 130 -22.91 3.91 6.63
C THR A 130 -21.64 4.04 7.48
N ALA A 131 -20.45 3.93 6.88
CA ALA A 131 -19.19 4.17 7.57
C ALA A 131 -19.07 5.62 8.06
N GLN A 132 -19.47 6.58 7.24
CA GLN A 132 -19.45 7.99 7.61
C GLN A 132 -20.41 8.28 8.78
N LYS A 133 -21.66 7.81 8.69
CA LYS A 133 -22.65 7.95 9.78
C LYS A 133 -22.13 7.33 11.07
N GLN A 134 -21.51 6.18 10.99
CA GLN A 134 -20.95 5.48 12.15
C GLN A 134 -19.73 6.22 12.73
N ALA A 135 -18.83 6.73 11.87
CA ALA A 135 -17.68 7.53 12.30
C ALA A 135 -18.12 8.82 13.03
N GLU A 136 -19.14 9.50 12.52
CA GLU A 136 -19.71 10.69 13.15
C GLU A 136 -20.26 10.38 14.57
N GLN A 137 -20.94 9.23 14.74
CA GLN A 137 -21.39 8.76 16.07
C GLN A 137 -20.22 8.52 17.04
N CYS A 138 -19.10 8.03 16.52
CA CYS A 138 -17.87 7.78 17.29
C CYS A 138 -16.98 9.03 17.44
N LYS A 139 -17.42 10.20 16.94
CA LYS A 139 -16.63 11.44 16.90
C LYS A 139 -15.30 11.25 16.15
N ARG A 140 -15.30 10.46 15.08
CA ARG A 140 -14.16 10.19 14.22
C ARG A 140 -14.35 10.87 12.85
N THR A 141 -13.25 11.26 12.21
CA THR A 141 -13.26 11.85 10.88
C THR A 141 -13.21 10.77 9.80
N ALA A 142 -13.82 11.04 8.64
CA ALA A 142 -13.69 10.19 7.48
C ALA A 142 -12.24 10.17 6.95
N PRO A 143 -11.82 9.11 6.26
CA PRO A 143 -10.54 9.07 5.57
C PRO A 143 -10.40 10.24 4.58
N PRO A 144 -9.18 10.79 4.38
CA PRO A 144 -8.95 11.88 3.46
C PRO A 144 -9.23 11.45 2.01
N ILE A 145 -9.80 12.34 1.22
CA ILE A 145 -10.09 12.13 -0.20
C ILE A 145 -9.15 12.99 -1.01
N ALA A 146 -8.35 12.37 -1.87
CA ALA A 146 -7.44 13.08 -2.76
C ALA A 146 -8.23 13.87 -3.82
N GLU A 147 -7.60 14.93 -4.34
CA GLU A 147 -8.17 15.75 -5.40
C GLU A 147 -8.53 14.91 -6.64
N GLY A 148 -9.69 15.17 -7.22
CA GLY A 148 -10.22 14.41 -8.35
C GLY A 148 -10.80 13.02 -8.02
N CYS A 149 -10.75 12.59 -6.76
CA CYS A 149 -11.33 11.34 -6.30
C CYS A 149 -12.69 11.55 -5.62
N SER A 150 -13.54 10.53 -5.66
CA SER A 150 -14.86 10.59 -5.01
C SER A 150 -15.34 9.22 -4.55
N PRO A 151 -15.98 9.12 -3.36
CA PRO A 151 -16.64 7.90 -2.90
C PRO A 151 -17.71 7.39 -3.87
N LYS A 152 -18.32 8.28 -4.67
CA LYS A 152 -19.29 7.91 -5.71
C LYS A 152 -18.69 7.04 -6.81
N ASN A 153 -17.40 7.14 -7.05
CA ASN A 153 -16.67 6.30 -7.99
C ASN A 153 -16.23 4.97 -7.36
N GLY A 154 -16.48 4.76 -6.06
CA GLY A 154 -16.03 3.63 -5.26
C GLY A 154 -14.65 3.85 -4.65
N ALA A 155 -14.07 2.80 -4.09
CA ALA A 155 -12.76 2.80 -3.45
C ALA A 155 -11.79 1.83 -4.11
N VAL A 156 -10.49 2.11 -3.95
CA VAL A 156 -9.40 1.15 -4.06
C VAL A 156 -8.85 0.94 -2.65
N LEU A 157 -8.99 -0.27 -2.13
CA LEU A 157 -8.45 -0.67 -0.83
C LEU A 157 -7.16 -1.44 -1.05
N LEU A 158 -6.06 -0.91 -0.52
CA LEU A 158 -4.79 -1.61 -0.42
C LEU A 158 -4.69 -2.29 0.95
N ILE A 159 -4.54 -3.61 0.96
CA ILE A 159 -4.14 -4.40 2.13
C ILE A 159 -2.69 -4.79 1.90
N ASP A 160 -1.78 -4.12 2.59
CA ASP A 160 -0.35 -4.21 2.36
C ASP A 160 0.29 -5.25 3.28
N GLU A 161 1.21 -6.06 2.73
CA GLU A 161 2.03 -7.05 3.45
C GLU A 161 1.21 -8.12 4.20
N ILE A 162 0.19 -8.67 3.55
CA ILE A 162 -0.76 -9.64 4.17
C ILE A 162 -0.06 -10.87 4.78
N ASP A 163 1.12 -11.23 4.30
CA ASP A 163 1.94 -12.33 4.78
C ASP A 163 2.62 -12.06 6.14
N LYS A 164 2.59 -10.81 6.65
CA LYS A 164 3.04 -10.49 8.01
C LYS A 164 2.01 -10.86 9.07
N ALA A 165 0.75 -10.92 8.71
CA ALA A 165 -0.32 -11.33 9.60
C ALA A 165 -0.39 -12.86 9.75
N ASP A 166 -1.05 -13.33 10.81
CA ASP A 166 -1.32 -14.76 10.98
C ASP A 166 -2.33 -15.25 9.92
N SER A 167 -2.31 -16.56 9.65
CA SER A 167 -3.17 -17.21 8.64
C SER A 167 -4.68 -17.00 8.86
N ASP A 168 -5.07 -16.66 10.07
CA ASP A 168 -6.47 -16.39 10.44
C ASP A 168 -6.97 -15.08 9.82
N VAL A 169 -6.07 -14.13 9.57
CA VAL A 169 -6.43 -12.84 8.96
C VAL A 169 -6.90 -13.02 7.51
N PRO A 170 -6.11 -13.58 6.58
CA PRO A 170 -6.60 -13.83 5.23
C PRO A 170 -7.83 -14.74 5.20
N ASN A 171 -7.93 -15.75 6.08
CA ASN A 171 -9.10 -16.60 6.16
C ASN A 171 -10.34 -15.85 6.63
N GLY A 172 -10.24 -15.00 7.64
CA GLY A 172 -11.34 -14.18 8.15
C GLY A 172 -11.85 -13.12 7.17
N LEU A 173 -11.04 -12.76 6.16
CA LEU A 173 -11.43 -11.83 5.10
C LEU A 173 -12.17 -12.49 3.93
N LEU A 174 -12.21 -13.83 3.86
CA LEU A 174 -12.81 -14.56 2.74
C LEU A 174 -14.30 -14.24 2.57
N GLU A 175 -15.05 -14.17 3.66
CA GLU A 175 -16.48 -13.88 3.63
C GLU A 175 -16.76 -12.42 3.27
N PRO A 176 -16.23 -11.42 3.98
CA PRO A 176 -16.47 -10.00 3.65
C PRO A 176 -16.04 -9.62 2.22
N LEU A 177 -14.92 -10.15 1.74
CA LEU A 177 -14.43 -9.90 0.39
C LEU A 177 -15.28 -10.60 -0.69
N GLY A 178 -15.83 -11.77 -0.36
CA GLY A 178 -16.67 -12.54 -1.28
C GLY A 178 -18.11 -12.04 -1.36
N SER A 179 -18.78 -11.98 -0.21
CA SER A 179 -20.20 -11.61 -0.10
C SER A 179 -20.44 -10.10 -0.10
N GLY A 180 -19.43 -9.31 0.25
CA GLY A 180 -19.56 -7.86 0.40
C GLY A 180 -20.42 -7.47 1.62
N HIS A 181 -20.52 -8.35 2.63
CA HIS A 181 -21.27 -8.05 3.83
C HIS A 181 -20.56 -8.58 5.09
N PHE A 182 -20.80 -7.94 6.24
CA PHE A 182 -20.39 -8.38 7.57
C PHE A 182 -21.27 -7.73 8.64
N HIS A 183 -21.24 -8.30 9.86
CA HIS A 183 -22.03 -7.78 10.98
C HIS A 183 -21.07 -7.34 12.12
N PRO A 184 -20.94 -6.02 12.37
CA PRO A 184 -20.15 -5.54 13.52
C PRO A 184 -20.82 -5.96 14.83
N HIS A 185 -20.09 -6.58 15.73
CA HIS A 185 -20.64 -6.94 17.03
C HIS A 185 -21.02 -5.69 17.83
N GLY A 186 -22.28 -5.64 18.29
CA GLY A 186 -22.82 -4.50 19.03
C GLY A 186 -23.53 -3.44 18.19
N LEU A 187 -23.73 -3.71 16.89
CA LEU A 187 -24.68 -3.00 16.04
C LEU A 187 -25.83 -3.93 15.65
N ASP A 188 -27.04 -3.36 15.51
CA ASP A 188 -28.22 -4.14 15.11
C ASP A 188 -28.24 -4.44 13.60
N ALA A 189 -27.58 -3.60 12.79
CA ALA A 189 -27.59 -3.69 11.35
C ALA A 189 -26.26 -4.24 10.80
N ALA A 190 -26.36 -5.15 9.85
CA ALA A 190 -25.22 -5.59 9.06
C ALA A 190 -24.76 -4.48 8.09
N VAL A 191 -23.47 -4.45 7.83
CA VAL A 191 -22.88 -3.64 6.75
C VAL A 191 -22.96 -4.45 5.46
N THR A 192 -23.55 -3.85 4.44
CA THR A 192 -23.67 -4.47 3.11
C THR A 192 -23.10 -3.53 2.06
N ALA A 193 -22.38 -4.09 1.10
CA ALA A 193 -21.81 -3.33 0.00
C ALA A 193 -22.86 -2.54 -0.75
N GLN A 194 -22.61 -1.27 -1.01
CA GLN A 194 -23.51 -0.36 -1.72
C GLN A 194 -22.74 0.45 -2.77
N GLY A 195 -23.37 0.66 -3.92
CA GLY A 195 -22.80 1.45 -5.01
C GLY A 195 -21.78 0.68 -5.83
N VAL A 196 -20.65 1.34 -6.15
CA VAL A 196 -19.59 0.75 -6.98
C VAL A 196 -18.74 -0.22 -6.15
N LYS A 197 -18.65 -1.48 -6.61
CA LYS A 197 -17.84 -2.50 -5.94
C LYS A 197 -16.39 -2.02 -5.77
N PRO A 198 -15.80 -2.11 -4.57
CA PRO A 198 -14.42 -1.72 -4.36
C PRO A 198 -13.45 -2.62 -5.13
N LEU A 199 -12.34 -2.06 -5.57
CA LEU A 199 -11.18 -2.83 -6.00
C LEU A 199 -10.29 -3.06 -4.78
N VAL A 200 -10.09 -4.31 -4.40
CA VAL A 200 -9.20 -4.69 -3.31
C VAL A 200 -7.89 -5.19 -3.91
N ILE A 201 -6.79 -4.52 -3.62
CA ILE A 201 -5.43 -4.92 -3.98
C ILE A 201 -4.73 -5.36 -2.71
N ILE A 202 -4.17 -6.56 -2.73
CA ILE A 202 -3.51 -7.18 -1.59
C ILE A 202 -2.07 -7.43 -1.99
N THR A 203 -1.09 -7.02 -1.18
CA THR A 203 0.32 -7.27 -1.48
C THR A 203 0.92 -8.32 -0.57
N THR A 204 1.92 -9.01 -1.08
CA THR A 204 2.76 -9.93 -0.31
C THR A 204 4.19 -9.92 -0.82
N ASN A 205 5.15 -10.08 0.07
CA ASN A 205 6.56 -10.31 -0.23
C ASN A 205 6.90 -11.80 -0.27
N GLU A 206 5.90 -12.67 -0.04
CA GLU A 206 6.04 -14.14 0.03
C GLU A 206 6.96 -14.61 1.17
N GLU A 207 7.10 -13.81 2.25
CA GLU A 207 7.86 -14.20 3.44
C GLU A 207 7.21 -15.39 4.17
N ARG A 208 5.87 -15.48 4.09
CA ARG A 208 5.08 -16.61 4.59
C ARG A 208 4.07 -17.06 3.54
N SER A 209 3.79 -18.37 3.51
CA SER A 209 2.78 -18.92 2.61
C SER A 209 1.38 -18.51 3.03
N LEU A 210 0.59 -18.07 2.06
CA LEU A 210 -0.82 -17.74 2.27
C LEU A 210 -1.69 -18.99 2.14
N PRO A 211 -2.85 -19.06 2.86
CA PRO A 211 -3.78 -20.19 2.74
C PRO A 211 -4.27 -20.39 1.30
N ASP A 212 -4.28 -21.63 0.82
CA ASP A 212 -4.74 -21.96 -0.54
C ASP A 212 -6.18 -21.49 -0.81
N ALA A 213 -7.06 -21.58 0.18
CA ALA A 213 -8.44 -21.12 0.07
C ALA A 213 -8.54 -19.63 -0.20
N PHE A 214 -7.62 -18.83 0.35
CA PHE A 214 -7.51 -17.40 0.12
C PHE A 214 -6.97 -17.11 -1.28
N VAL A 215 -5.84 -17.72 -1.65
CA VAL A 215 -5.21 -17.53 -2.96
C VAL A 215 -6.17 -17.88 -4.11
N ARG A 216 -6.93 -18.97 -4.00
CA ARG A 216 -7.95 -19.38 -4.99
C ARG A 216 -9.06 -18.34 -5.21
N ARG A 217 -9.31 -17.44 -4.26
CA ARG A 217 -10.32 -16.38 -4.36
C ARG A 217 -9.77 -15.07 -4.90
N CYS A 218 -8.46 -14.96 -5.06
CA CYS A 218 -7.78 -13.82 -5.64
C CYS A 218 -7.44 -14.03 -7.12
N LEU A 219 -7.33 -12.94 -7.86
CA LEU A 219 -6.55 -12.91 -9.10
C LEU A 219 -5.11 -12.63 -8.74
N LEU A 220 -4.18 -13.12 -9.55
CA LEU A 220 -2.76 -13.07 -9.23
C LEU A 220 -2.00 -12.21 -10.24
N LEU A 221 -1.19 -11.29 -9.75
CA LEU A 221 -0.23 -10.52 -10.52
C LEU A 221 1.16 -10.68 -9.90
N HIS A 222 2.13 -11.11 -10.68
CA HIS A 222 3.53 -11.16 -10.28
C HIS A 222 4.27 -9.95 -10.83
N LEU A 223 4.84 -9.13 -9.95
CA LEU A 223 5.77 -8.07 -10.31
C LEU A 223 7.18 -8.60 -10.09
N THR A 224 7.90 -8.83 -11.19
CA THR A 224 9.24 -9.42 -11.15
C THR A 224 10.29 -8.40 -11.55
N PHE A 225 11.40 -8.41 -10.83
CA PHE A 225 12.61 -7.72 -11.26
C PHE A 225 13.24 -8.54 -12.41
N PRO A 226 13.66 -7.91 -13.53
CA PRO A 226 14.23 -8.64 -14.65
C PRO A 226 15.42 -9.50 -14.24
N GLN A 227 15.60 -10.67 -14.88
CA GLN A 227 16.71 -11.58 -14.57
C GLN A 227 18.00 -11.23 -15.34
N GLU A 228 17.87 -10.75 -16.57
CA GLU A 228 19.00 -10.40 -17.43
C GLU A 228 19.55 -9.02 -17.06
N GLN A 229 20.86 -8.88 -16.89
CA GLN A 229 21.49 -7.63 -16.44
C GLN A 229 21.15 -6.42 -17.34
N GLN A 230 21.17 -6.59 -18.65
CA GLN A 230 20.81 -5.52 -19.59
C GLN A 230 19.35 -5.06 -19.40
N ARG A 231 18.44 -5.99 -19.13
CA ARG A 231 17.03 -5.68 -18.84
C ARG A 231 16.86 -5.06 -17.47
N GLN A 232 17.68 -5.44 -16.48
CA GLN A 232 17.71 -4.80 -15.17
C GLN A 232 18.09 -3.33 -15.28
N GLN A 233 19.17 -3.04 -16.01
CA GLN A 233 19.62 -1.67 -16.22
C GLN A 233 18.56 -0.84 -16.95
N ALA A 234 18.02 -1.35 -18.07
CA ALA A 234 16.96 -0.67 -18.81
C ALA A 234 15.72 -0.41 -17.94
N PHE A 235 15.30 -1.40 -17.13
CA PHE A 235 14.17 -1.30 -16.21
C PHE A 235 14.37 -0.20 -15.15
N LEU A 236 15.57 -0.09 -14.57
CA LEU A 236 15.90 0.90 -13.55
C LEU A 236 16.00 2.31 -14.18
N VAL A 237 16.75 2.44 -15.27
CA VAL A 237 17.03 3.73 -15.92
C VAL A 237 15.75 4.34 -16.50
N GLU A 238 14.88 3.56 -17.17
CA GLU A 238 13.59 4.04 -17.67
C GLU A 238 12.74 4.68 -16.56
N ARG A 239 12.69 4.04 -15.41
CA ARG A 239 11.94 4.53 -14.25
C ARG A 239 12.59 5.75 -13.61
N ALA A 240 13.92 5.77 -13.58
CA ALA A 240 14.68 6.87 -13.01
C ALA A 240 14.57 8.14 -13.87
N GLN A 241 14.64 8.04 -15.19
CA GLN A 241 14.48 9.19 -16.10
C GLN A 241 13.15 9.92 -15.88
N LEU A 242 12.07 9.18 -15.59
CA LEU A 242 10.77 9.78 -15.29
C LEU A 242 10.69 10.43 -13.91
N ASN A 243 11.46 9.93 -12.94
CA ASN A 243 11.36 10.36 -11.54
C ASN A 243 12.47 11.34 -11.12
N PHE A 244 13.58 11.37 -11.85
CA PHE A 244 14.75 12.20 -11.58
C PHE A 244 15.23 12.94 -12.85
N PRO A 245 14.38 13.75 -13.48
CA PRO A 245 14.70 14.42 -14.76
C PRO A 245 15.83 15.46 -14.64
N ALA A 246 16.23 15.82 -13.44
CA ALA A 246 17.33 16.75 -13.18
C ALA A 246 18.72 16.07 -13.11
N LEU A 247 18.76 14.72 -13.09
CA LEU A 247 20.00 13.96 -13.13
C LEU A 247 20.32 13.57 -14.58
N GLU A 248 21.60 13.62 -14.92
CA GLU A 248 22.10 13.23 -16.23
C GLU A 248 22.01 11.71 -16.42
N LEU A 249 21.92 11.25 -17.67
CA LEU A 249 21.70 9.84 -17.99
C LEU A 249 22.86 8.96 -17.49
N ASP A 250 24.08 9.40 -17.63
CA ASP A 250 25.30 8.71 -17.17
C ASP A 250 25.32 8.49 -15.66
N VAL A 251 24.77 9.43 -14.87
CA VAL A 251 24.57 9.29 -13.42
C VAL A 251 23.57 8.18 -13.12
N LEU A 252 22.43 8.14 -13.86
CA LEU A 252 21.41 7.11 -13.69
C LEU A 252 21.95 5.72 -14.06
N GLU A 253 22.67 5.62 -15.18
CA GLU A 253 23.28 4.38 -15.66
C GLU A 253 24.35 3.86 -14.68
N SER A 254 25.26 4.73 -14.24
CA SER A 254 26.31 4.37 -13.27
C SER A 254 25.72 3.87 -11.94
N ALA A 255 24.68 4.54 -11.42
CA ALA A 255 24.00 4.09 -10.21
C ALA A 255 23.28 2.75 -10.39
N ALA A 256 22.72 2.49 -11.59
CA ALA A 256 22.06 1.21 -11.91
C ALA A 256 23.07 0.07 -12.02
N GLU A 257 24.22 0.29 -12.66
CA GLU A 257 25.31 -0.69 -12.77
C GLU A 257 25.81 -1.12 -11.39
N MET A 258 26.08 -0.15 -10.51
CA MET A 258 26.50 -0.44 -9.14
C MET A 258 25.47 -1.24 -8.34
N LEU A 259 24.17 -0.94 -8.52
CA LEU A 259 23.13 -1.72 -7.88
C LEU A 259 23.13 -3.16 -8.38
N ILE A 260 23.26 -3.37 -9.70
CA ILE A 260 23.27 -4.70 -10.31
C ILE A 260 24.48 -5.52 -9.83
N GLU A 261 25.64 -4.89 -9.70
CA GLU A 261 26.85 -5.51 -9.12
C GLU A 261 26.59 -5.96 -7.68
N ASP A 262 26.15 -5.03 -6.82
CA ASP A 262 25.89 -5.32 -5.41
C ASP A 262 24.79 -6.36 -5.22
N ARG A 263 23.73 -6.33 -6.07
CA ARG A 263 22.68 -7.33 -6.09
C ARG A 263 23.21 -8.70 -6.48
N SER A 264 24.06 -8.78 -7.50
CA SER A 264 24.66 -10.04 -7.96
C SER A 264 25.60 -10.62 -6.89
N PHE A 265 26.40 -9.79 -6.24
CA PHE A 265 27.22 -10.18 -5.10
C PHE A 265 26.37 -10.70 -3.94
N ALA A 266 25.35 -9.96 -3.53
CA ALA A 266 24.45 -10.36 -2.45
C ALA A 266 23.78 -11.71 -2.75
N HIS A 267 23.25 -11.88 -3.97
CA HIS A 267 22.62 -13.12 -4.39
C HIS A 267 23.58 -14.32 -4.35
N SER A 268 24.82 -14.14 -4.85
CA SER A 268 25.85 -15.20 -4.86
C SER A 268 26.32 -15.62 -3.47
N ASN A 269 26.19 -14.71 -2.50
CA ASN A 269 26.59 -14.95 -1.11
C ASN A 269 25.38 -15.21 -0.17
N ASN A 270 24.15 -15.39 -0.71
CA ASN A 270 22.92 -15.59 0.06
C ASN A 270 22.65 -14.47 1.08
N LEU A 271 22.98 -13.23 0.75
CA LEU A 271 22.74 -12.05 1.58
C LEU A 271 21.37 -11.44 1.23
N TYR A 272 20.47 -11.41 2.17
CA TYR A 272 19.13 -10.86 1.98
C TYR A 272 18.84 -9.75 3.01
N PRO A 273 18.01 -8.73 2.67
CA PRO A 273 17.32 -8.55 1.39
C PRO A 273 18.26 -8.10 0.25
N LEU A 274 17.94 -8.49 -0.98
CA LEU A 274 18.66 -8.00 -2.16
C LEU A 274 18.34 -6.53 -2.43
N PRO A 275 19.32 -5.69 -2.80
CA PRO A 275 19.02 -4.32 -3.21
C PRO A 275 18.20 -4.30 -4.51
N GLY A 276 17.23 -3.39 -4.59
CA GLY A 276 16.29 -3.31 -5.70
C GLY A 276 15.93 -1.88 -6.10
N GLN A 277 14.79 -1.71 -6.76
CA GLN A 277 14.34 -0.40 -7.28
C GLN A 277 14.19 0.65 -6.16
N ALA A 278 13.75 0.26 -4.96
CA ALA A 278 13.57 1.21 -3.86
C ALA A 278 14.91 1.82 -3.44
N GLU A 279 15.93 0.97 -3.24
CA GLU A 279 17.27 1.39 -2.86
C GLU A 279 17.93 2.25 -3.95
N TYR A 280 17.70 1.92 -5.21
CA TYR A 280 18.13 2.73 -6.35
C TYR A 280 17.53 4.14 -6.32
N PHE A 281 16.23 4.24 -6.06
CA PHE A 281 15.55 5.54 -5.96
C PHE A 281 15.99 6.33 -4.73
N ASP A 282 16.27 5.66 -3.61
CA ASP A 282 16.76 6.31 -2.41
C ASP A 282 18.17 6.89 -2.63
N LEU A 283 19.04 6.15 -3.31
CA LEU A 283 20.36 6.64 -3.70
C LEU A 283 20.24 7.87 -4.61
N LEU A 284 19.45 7.80 -5.69
CA LEU A 284 19.29 8.91 -6.64
C LEU A 284 18.69 10.16 -5.98
N ARG A 285 17.73 9.97 -5.08
CA ARG A 285 17.14 11.08 -4.29
C ARG A 285 18.19 11.74 -3.41
N GLY A 286 19.05 10.95 -2.76
CA GLY A 286 20.17 11.43 -1.96
C GLY A 286 21.18 12.21 -2.81
N VAL A 287 21.60 11.63 -3.94
CA VAL A 287 22.51 12.25 -4.91
C VAL A 287 21.96 13.59 -5.38
N GLN A 288 20.71 13.62 -5.85
CA GLN A 288 20.09 14.85 -6.35
C GLN A 288 20.05 15.95 -5.30
N ARG A 289 19.63 15.64 -4.07
CA ARG A 289 19.50 16.64 -3.00
C ARG A 289 20.85 17.15 -2.53
N LEU A 290 21.84 16.27 -2.35
CA LEU A 290 23.17 16.66 -1.88
C LEU A 290 23.93 17.46 -2.95
N SER A 291 23.94 17.03 -4.21
CA SER A 291 24.64 17.75 -5.27
C SER A 291 24.06 19.16 -5.50
N GLN A 292 22.73 19.33 -5.38
CA GLN A 292 22.09 20.64 -5.45
C GLN A 292 22.48 21.57 -4.28
N GLN A 293 22.70 21.00 -3.08
CA GLN A 293 23.06 21.81 -1.90
C GLN A 293 24.53 22.20 -1.85
N THR A 294 25.43 21.33 -2.29
CA THR A 294 26.88 21.50 -2.10
C THR A 294 27.62 21.90 -3.37
N GLY A 295 27.02 21.68 -4.56
CA GLY A 295 27.69 21.84 -5.84
C GLY A 295 28.72 20.74 -6.16
N THR A 296 28.81 19.71 -5.33
CA THR A 296 29.68 18.54 -5.57
C THR A 296 29.11 17.66 -6.67
N SER A 297 29.97 16.98 -7.42
CA SER A 297 29.59 16.08 -8.52
C SER A 297 28.62 14.99 -8.06
N ALA A 298 27.60 14.70 -8.87
CA ALA A 298 26.67 13.61 -8.62
C ALA A 298 27.35 12.23 -8.53
N HIS A 299 28.40 12.00 -9.36
CA HIS A 299 29.16 10.75 -9.34
C HIS A 299 29.92 10.52 -8.04
N GLU A 300 30.43 11.57 -7.42
CA GLU A 300 31.09 11.47 -6.12
C GLU A 300 30.09 11.04 -5.03
N TYR A 301 28.88 11.59 -5.05
CA TYR A 301 27.85 11.19 -4.11
C TYR A 301 27.31 9.78 -4.34
N ILE A 302 27.28 9.27 -5.59
CA ILE A 302 26.93 7.85 -5.85
C ILE A 302 27.84 6.94 -5.04
N GLN A 303 29.15 7.13 -5.13
CA GLN A 303 30.14 6.32 -4.43
C GLN A 303 29.99 6.41 -2.90
N GLN A 304 29.76 7.61 -2.37
CA GLN A 304 29.60 7.82 -0.94
C GLN A 304 28.33 7.19 -0.39
N LEU A 305 27.21 7.27 -1.13
CA LEU A 305 25.90 6.80 -0.67
C LEU A 305 25.68 5.29 -0.90
N ARG A 306 26.41 4.66 -1.84
CA ARG A 306 26.31 3.23 -2.19
C ARG A 306 26.30 2.34 -0.95
N ARG A 307 27.24 2.57 -0.04
CA ARG A 307 27.40 1.75 1.18
C ARG A 307 26.21 1.83 2.13
N TYR A 308 25.47 2.93 2.13
CA TYR A 308 24.31 3.13 3.02
C TYR A 308 23.00 2.67 2.38
N THR A 309 22.95 2.59 1.05
CA THR A 309 21.73 2.25 0.30
C THR A 309 21.75 0.81 -0.21
N TYR A 310 22.81 0.38 -0.86
CA TYR A 310 22.89 -0.94 -1.51
C TYR A 310 23.51 -2.01 -0.60
N GLN A 311 24.55 -1.65 0.16
CA GLN A 311 25.41 -2.56 0.92
C GLN A 311 24.96 -2.66 2.38
N LYS A 312 23.79 -3.26 2.61
CA LYS A 312 23.15 -3.34 3.95
C LYS A 312 23.73 -4.43 4.86
N HIS A 313 24.58 -5.33 4.34
CA HIS A 313 25.22 -6.40 5.10
C HIS A 313 26.67 -6.07 5.44
N ALA A 314 27.10 -6.49 6.63
CA ALA A 314 28.49 -6.29 7.08
C ALA A 314 29.51 -6.98 6.16
N ASP A 315 29.13 -8.08 5.49
CA ASP A 315 30.00 -8.85 4.60
C ASP A 315 30.43 -8.09 3.34
N PHE A 316 29.70 -7.04 2.95
CA PHE A 316 30.17 -6.12 1.90
C PHE A 316 31.43 -5.34 2.30
N HIS A 317 31.69 -5.19 3.60
CA HIS A 317 32.77 -4.39 4.14
C HIS A 317 33.97 -5.24 4.59
N ASN A 318 33.84 -6.58 4.65
CA ASN A 318 34.88 -7.50 5.13
C ASN A 318 35.82 -8.00 4.03
N ASN A 319 35.56 -7.67 2.75
CA ASN A 319 36.37 -8.09 1.60
C ASN A 319 37.18 -6.95 0.98
N GLY A 320 37.51 -5.91 1.76
CA GLY A 320 38.37 -4.80 1.36
C GLY A 320 39.74 -4.84 2.00
#